data_375362214805df088a53183df31becd8
#
_entry.id   375362214805df088a53183df31becd8
#
_cell.length_a   1.000
_cell.length_b   1.000
_cell.length_c   1.000
_cell.angle_alpha   90.00
_cell.angle_beta   90.00
_cell.angle_gamma   90.00
#
_symmetry.space_group_name_H-M   'P 1'
#
loop_
_entity.id
_entity.type
_entity.pdbx_description
1 polymer ?
#
loop_
_entity_poly.entity_id
_entity_poly.type
_entity_poly.pdbx_seq_one_letter_code
_entity_poly.pdbx_strand_id
1 'polypeptide(L)'
;MFCRICGEKIPDDSLFCPRCGRKVVLVEQEIPAEDIRPELKPYETKVFAFSEETTYDQASVPVNQWLAEHNLDIRSARFTVDAILLAGTMVPVVQRIEIDWTQEDTDKHYQLGVMLDSRSDFGLGRKKGAAQLQRQFDRWSQQHPEYEVAGKQDCQMSLGWTSAWATFFFYR
;
A
#
# COMPACT_ATOMS: atom_id res chain seq x y z
N MET A 1 -32.86 32.54 1.33
CA MET A 1 -32.33 31.28 0.73
C MET A 1 -33.32 30.13 0.79
N PHE A 2 -33.03 28.94 0.22
CA PHE A 2 -33.89 27.76 0.32
C PHE A 2 -33.19 26.63 1.08
N CYS A 3 -33.94 25.89 1.87
CA CYS A 3 -33.44 24.72 2.55
C CYS A 3 -33.09 23.61 1.54
N ARG A 4 -31.84 23.17 1.50
CA ARG A 4 -31.35 22.14 0.58
C ARG A 4 -31.97 20.75 0.81
N ILE A 5 -32.61 20.55 1.96
CA ILE A 5 -33.17 19.23 2.36
C ILE A 5 -34.65 19.14 2.02
N CYS A 6 -35.45 20.18 2.31
CA CYS A 6 -36.92 20.16 2.10
C CYS A 6 -37.42 21.20 1.13
N GLY A 7 -36.57 22.03 0.53
CA GLY A 7 -36.95 23.06 -0.46
C GLY A 7 -37.68 24.28 0.11
N GLU A 8 -37.89 24.36 1.42
CA GLU A 8 -38.59 25.47 2.07
C GLU A 8 -37.80 26.77 1.97
N LYS A 9 -38.49 27.90 1.69
CA LYS A 9 -37.89 29.22 1.70
C LYS A 9 -37.65 29.66 3.13
N ILE A 10 -36.41 29.96 3.47
CA ILE A 10 -35.96 30.36 4.82
C ILE A 10 -35.26 31.73 4.77
N PRO A 11 -35.38 32.54 5.82
CA PRO A 11 -34.59 33.76 5.96
C PRO A 11 -33.10 33.51 5.80
N ASP A 12 -32.35 34.49 5.26
CA ASP A 12 -30.93 34.30 4.95
C ASP A 12 -30.01 34.22 6.17
N ASP A 13 -30.51 34.60 7.34
CA ASP A 13 -29.86 34.55 8.64
C ASP A 13 -30.26 33.35 9.52
N SER A 14 -31.08 32.46 8.99
CA SER A 14 -31.60 31.32 9.78
C SER A 14 -30.57 30.24 9.98
N LEU A 15 -30.28 29.89 11.23
CA LEU A 15 -29.40 28.80 11.60
C LEU A 15 -30.08 27.41 11.46
N PHE A 16 -31.42 27.37 11.46
CA PHE A 16 -32.20 26.14 11.35
C PHE A 16 -33.41 26.35 10.43
N CYS A 17 -33.73 25.33 9.64
CA CYS A 17 -34.94 25.33 8.83
C CYS A 17 -36.18 25.17 9.74
N PRO A 18 -37.15 26.10 9.73
CA PRO A 18 -38.34 26.02 10.57
C PRO A 18 -39.25 24.83 10.22
N ARG A 19 -39.16 24.32 8.98
CA ARG A 19 -40.03 23.23 8.53
C ARG A 19 -39.45 21.83 8.86
N CYS A 20 -38.15 21.60 8.67
CA CYS A 20 -37.54 20.28 8.90
C CYS A 20 -36.57 20.22 10.08
N GLY A 21 -36.35 21.32 10.82
CA GLY A 21 -35.50 21.41 11.97
C GLY A 21 -33.99 21.22 11.73
N ARG A 22 -33.56 21.02 10.49
CA ARG A 22 -32.16 20.82 10.19
C ARG A 22 -31.38 22.13 10.19
N LYS A 23 -30.14 22.04 10.67
CA LYS A 23 -29.19 23.16 10.69
C LYS A 23 -28.88 23.59 9.27
N VAL A 24 -29.04 24.88 9.01
CA VAL A 24 -28.67 25.52 7.74
C VAL A 24 -27.24 25.98 7.87
N VAL A 25 -26.34 25.40 7.12
CA VAL A 25 -24.96 25.85 7.06
C VAL A 25 -24.94 27.07 6.14
N LEU A 26 -24.81 28.26 6.70
CA LEU A 26 -24.45 29.45 5.95
C LEU A 26 -23.01 29.25 5.46
N VAL A 27 -22.82 29.00 4.19
CA VAL A 27 -21.49 28.96 3.58
C VAL A 27 -21.09 30.40 3.28
N GLU A 28 -20.84 31.18 4.32
CA GLU A 28 -20.06 32.42 4.29
C GLU A 28 -18.99 32.30 5.40
N GLN A 29 -18.24 31.23 5.37
CA GLN A 29 -16.87 31.28 5.83
C GLN A 29 -16.04 31.37 4.54
N GLU A 30 -15.52 32.54 4.25
CA GLU A 30 -14.31 32.68 3.47
C GLU A 30 -13.33 31.71 4.09
N ILE A 31 -13.14 30.57 3.42
CA ILE A 31 -12.04 29.65 3.74
C ILE A 31 -10.81 30.51 3.51
N PRO A 32 -9.99 30.78 4.55
CA PRO A 32 -8.75 31.48 4.33
C PRO A 32 -8.02 30.72 3.22
N ALA A 33 -7.58 31.43 2.19
CA ALA A 33 -6.88 30.86 1.03
C ALA A 33 -5.48 30.32 1.38
N GLU A 34 -5.28 29.86 2.60
CA GLU A 34 -4.06 29.28 3.14
C GLU A 34 -4.21 27.81 3.55
N ASP A 35 -5.21 27.11 3.04
CA ASP A 35 -5.06 25.67 2.93
C ASP A 35 -4.18 25.41 1.70
N ILE A 36 -2.89 25.72 1.84
CA ILE A 36 -1.83 25.28 0.95
C ILE A 36 -1.91 23.75 1.04
N ARG A 37 -2.68 23.15 0.13
CA ARG A 37 -2.49 21.72 -0.18
C ARG A 37 -1.00 21.62 -0.47
N PRO A 38 -0.22 20.87 0.32
CA PRO A 38 1.18 20.69 -0.01
C PRO A 38 1.20 20.27 -1.47
N GLU A 39 1.90 21.04 -2.31
CA GLU A 39 2.07 20.67 -3.71
C GLU A 39 2.57 19.24 -3.69
N LEU A 40 1.70 18.32 -4.08
CA LEU A 40 2.05 16.91 -4.20
C LEU A 40 3.16 16.88 -5.24
N LYS A 41 4.40 16.76 -4.78
CA LYS A 41 5.54 16.60 -5.69
C LYS A 41 5.14 15.52 -6.69
N PRO A 42 5.26 15.78 -7.99
CA PRO A 42 4.94 14.79 -9.00
C PRO A 42 5.77 13.54 -8.69
N TYR A 43 5.11 12.40 -8.59
CA TYR A 43 5.80 11.13 -8.41
C TYR A 43 6.17 10.54 -9.78
N GLU A 44 7.23 9.78 -9.80
CA GLU A 44 7.65 8.98 -10.93
C GLU A 44 7.32 7.51 -10.65
N THR A 45 7.10 6.73 -11.70
CA THR A 45 6.88 5.28 -11.57
C THR A 45 8.04 4.52 -12.18
N LYS A 46 8.70 3.70 -11.38
CA LYS A 46 9.69 2.72 -11.85
C LYS A 46 9.02 1.36 -11.98
N VAL A 47 9.21 0.73 -13.13
CA VAL A 47 8.67 -0.61 -13.41
C VAL A 47 9.83 -1.58 -13.63
N PHE A 48 9.79 -2.70 -12.90
CA PHE A 48 10.61 -3.87 -13.16
C PHE A 48 9.71 -4.97 -13.70
N ALA A 49 10.04 -5.52 -14.84
CA ALA A 49 9.36 -6.66 -15.46
C ALA A 49 10.32 -7.83 -15.54
N PHE A 50 9.86 -9.01 -15.15
CA PHE A 50 10.64 -10.22 -15.07
C PHE A 50 9.96 -11.35 -15.86
N SER A 51 10.67 -12.42 -16.09
CA SER A 51 10.10 -13.65 -16.67
C SER A 51 9.21 -14.37 -15.64
N GLU A 52 8.31 -15.21 -16.13
CA GLU A 52 7.36 -15.96 -15.29
C GLU A 52 8.01 -16.94 -14.28
N GLU A 53 9.31 -17.23 -14.47
CA GLU A 53 10.07 -18.14 -13.60
C GLU A 53 11.05 -17.39 -12.67
N THR A 54 11.06 -16.06 -12.69
CA THR A 54 12.00 -15.28 -11.89
C THR A 54 11.63 -15.36 -10.42
N THR A 55 12.46 -16.00 -9.63
CA THR A 55 12.25 -16.11 -8.17
C THR A 55 12.45 -14.75 -7.49
N TYR A 56 11.92 -14.62 -6.26
CA TYR A 56 12.15 -13.42 -5.46
C TYR A 56 13.64 -13.07 -5.32
N ASP A 57 14.50 -14.04 -5.05
CA ASP A 57 15.94 -13.80 -4.87
C ASP A 57 16.57 -13.21 -6.13
N GLN A 58 16.18 -13.70 -7.29
CA GLN A 58 16.65 -13.18 -8.58
C GLN A 58 16.11 -11.77 -8.87
N ALA A 59 14.81 -11.53 -8.57
CA ALA A 59 14.19 -10.23 -8.77
C ALA A 59 14.73 -9.15 -7.80
N SER A 60 15.08 -9.55 -6.58
CA SER A 60 15.56 -8.62 -5.56
C SER A 60 16.90 -7.96 -5.92
N VAL A 61 17.76 -8.64 -6.66
CA VAL A 61 19.09 -8.13 -7.01
C VAL A 61 19.03 -6.82 -7.82
N PRO A 62 18.39 -6.77 -9.00
CA PRO A 62 18.31 -5.53 -9.78
C PRO A 62 17.46 -4.44 -9.10
N VAL A 63 16.46 -4.83 -8.31
CA VAL A 63 15.64 -3.88 -7.55
C VAL A 63 16.47 -3.22 -6.46
N ASN A 64 17.17 -3.99 -5.64
CA ASN A 64 18.01 -3.45 -4.56
C ASN A 64 19.19 -2.65 -5.10
N GLN A 65 19.76 -3.04 -6.24
CA GLN A 65 20.80 -2.26 -6.90
C GLN A 65 20.25 -0.87 -7.30
N TRP A 66 19.09 -0.81 -7.94
CA TRP A 66 18.47 0.46 -8.31
C TRP A 66 18.13 1.31 -7.10
N LEU A 67 17.57 0.70 -6.03
CA LEU A 67 17.27 1.39 -4.77
C LEU A 67 18.51 1.99 -4.11
N ALA A 68 19.65 1.30 -4.18
CA ALA A 68 20.92 1.78 -3.63
C ALA A 68 21.54 2.95 -4.42
N GLU A 69 21.19 3.09 -5.71
CA GLU A 69 21.68 4.16 -6.57
C GLU A 69 20.83 5.43 -6.53
N HIS A 70 19.63 5.38 -5.85
CA HIS A 70 18.66 6.46 -5.87
C HIS A 70 18.24 6.86 -4.46
N ASN A 71 18.30 8.16 -4.18
CA ASN A 71 17.75 8.75 -2.97
C ASN A 71 16.28 9.07 -3.20
N LEU A 72 15.40 8.27 -2.63
CA LEU A 72 13.97 8.34 -2.94
C LEU A 72 13.07 8.06 -1.73
N ASP A 73 11.86 8.57 -1.79
CA ASP A 73 10.76 8.22 -0.90
C ASP A 73 9.72 7.42 -1.68
N ILE A 74 9.43 6.19 -1.22
CA ILE A 74 8.45 5.30 -1.84
C ILE A 74 7.05 5.68 -1.37
N ARG A 75 6.21 6.11 -2.31
CA ARG A 75 4.81 6.48 -2.06
C ARG A 75 3.89 5.28 -2.07
N SER A 76 4.06 4.41 -3.05
CA SER A 76 3.32 3.16 -3.17
C SER A 76 4.12 2.13 -3.94
N ALA A 77 3.74 0.86 -3.79
CA ALA A 77 4.29 -0.20 -4.63
C ALA A 77 3.22 -1.24 -4.95
N ARG A 78 3.33 -1.84 -6.12
CA ARG A 78 2.49 -2.95 -6.57
C ARG A 78 3.35 -4.11 -7.02
N PHE A 79 3.00 -5.29 -6.54
CA PHE A 79 3.68 -6.53 -6.86
C PHE A 79 2.71 -7.46 -7.61
N THR A 80 3.11 -7.92 -8.78
CA THR A 80 2.45 -9.01 -9.49
C THR A 80 3.29 -10.26 -9.28
N VAL A 81 2.74 -11.21 -8.54
CA VAL A 81 3.44 -12.40 -8.11
C VAL A 81 2.62 -13.65 -8.40
N ASP A 82 3.31 -14.75 -8.59
CA ASP A 82 2.75 -16.09 -8.72
C ASP A 82 3.62 -17.06 -7.91
N ALA A 83 3.38 -18.36 -8.01
CA ALA A 83 4.17 -19.38 -7.36
C ALA A 83 4.53 -20.51 -8.32
N ILE A 84 5.72 -21.04 -8.14
CA ILE A 84 6.16 -22.27 -8.77
C ILE A 84 6.48 -23.34 -7.72
N LEU A 85 6.44 -24.58 -8.11
CA LEU A 85 6.88 -25.71 -7.26
C LEU A 85 8.34 -26.02 -7.60
N LEU A 86 9.25 -25.75 -6.66
CA LEU A 86 10.65 -26.06 -6.80
C LEU A 86 11.05 -27.08 -5.73
N ALA A 87 11.49 -28.25 -6.15
CA ALA A 87 11.87 -29.35 -5.26
C ALA A 87 10.82 -29.68 -4.16
N GLY A 88 9.52 -29.59 -4.51
CA GLY A 88 8.42 -29.84 -3.58
C GLY A 88 8.04 -28.67 -2.66
N THR A 89 8.73 -27.53 -2.79
CA THR A 89 8.44 -26.32 -2.03
C THR A 89 7.83 -25.26 -2.93
N MET A 90 6.78 -24.59 -2.47
CA MET A 90 6.19 -23.46 -3.17
C MET A 90 7.12 -22.24 -3.01
N VAL A 91 7.59 -21.71 -4.14
CA VAL A 91 8.51 -20.56 -4.19
C VAL A 91 7.80 -19.40 -4.90
N PRO A 92 7.80 -18.19 -4.34
CA PRO A 92 7.24 -17.02 -5.01
C PRO A 92 8.08 -16.65 -6.22
N VAL A 93 7.40 -16.40 -7.34
CA VAL A 93 7.97 -15.79 -8.53
C VAL A 93 7.40 -14.40 -8.70
N VAL A 94 8.24 -13.48 -9.07
CA VAL A 94 7.89 -12.06 -9.24
C VAL A 94 7.87 -11.74 -10.71
N GLN A 95 6.70 -11.40 -11.23
CA GLN A 95 6.52 -11.05 -12.65
C GLN A 95 6.72 -9.54 -12.87
N ARG A 96 6.26 -8.73 -11.90
CA ARG A 96 6.31 -7.27 -12.04
C ARG A 96 6.35 -6.59 -10.67
N ILE A 97 7.17 -5.54 -10.58
CA ILE A 97 7.18 -4.60 -9.45
C ILE A 97 7.03 -3.20 -10.03
N GLU A 98 6.05 -2.46 -9.55
CA GLU A 98 5.85 -1.05 -9.85
C GLU A 98 6.06 -0.25 -8.57
N ILE A 99 6.91 0.77 -8.62
CA ILE A 99 7.26 1.63 -7.50
C ILE A 99 6.93 3.06 -7.87
N ASP A 100 6.00 3.68 -7.17
CA ASP A 100 5.72 5.11 -7.26
C ASP A 100 6.57 5.82 -6.22
N TRP A 101 7.40 6.76 -6.66
CA TRP A 101 8.41 7.39 -5.83
C TRP A 101 8.59 8.87 -6.11
N THR A 102 9.18 9.58 -5.16
CA THR A 102 9.62 10.97 -5.32
C THR A 102 11.08 11.08 -4.92
N GLN A 103 11.82 12.01 -5.56
CA GLN A 103 13.18 12.31 -5.15
C GLN A 103 13.19 12.81 -3.70
N GLU A 104 14.08 12.26 -2.88
CA GLU A 104 14.31 12.67 -1.50
C GLU A 104 15.79 12.95 -1.27
N ASP A 105 16.11 13.94 -0.43
CA ASP A 105 17.48 14.22 -0.01
C ASP A 105 17.77 13.43 1.28
N THR A 106 18.14 12.17 1.12
CA THR A 106 18.42 11.25 2.23
C THR A 106 19.59 10.33 1.88
N ASP A 107 20.38 9.96 2.89
CA ASP A 107 21.43 8.93 2.76
C ASP A 107 20.89 7.52 3.06
N LYS A 108 19.60 7.39 3.35
CA LYS A 108 18.98 6.09 3.62
C LYS A 108 18.41 5.50 2.35
N HIS A 109 18.80 4.28 2.04
CA HIS A 109 18.31 3.55 0.87
C HIS A 109 17.36 2.44 1.28
N TYR A 110 16.27 2.31 0.53
CA TYR A 110 15.34 1.21 0.72
C TYR A 110 15.95 -0.13 0.26
N GLN A 111 15.48 -1.19 0.88
CA GLN A 111 15.71 -2.57 0.47
C GLN A 111 14.37 -3.28 0.30
N LEU A 112 14.30 -4.19 -0.66
CA LEU A 112 13.13 -5.04 -0.85
C LEU A 112 13.18 -6.21 0.13
N GLY A 113 12.10 -6.36 0.92
CA GLY A 113 11.89 -7.46 1.84
C GLY A 113 10.72 -8.35 1.42
N VAL A 114 10.79 -9.61 1.83
CA VAL A 114 9.69 -10.56 1.69
C VAL A 114 9.53 -11.38 2.97
N MET A 115 8.29 -11.62 3.36
CA MET A 115 7.94 -12.61 4.37
C MET A 115 7.03 -13.65 3.75
N LEU A 116 7.31 -14.91 4.02
CA LEU A 116 6.57 -16.03 3.47
C LEU A 116 5.87 -16.78 4.61
N ASP A 117 4.61 -17.13 4.40
CA ASP A 117 3.96 -18.15 5.21
C ASP A 117 4.31 -19.52 4.62
N SER A 118 5.25 -20.20 5.27
CA SER A 118 5.80 -21.48 4.83
C SER A 118 4.85 -22.69 5.05
N ARG A 119 3.65 -22.46 5.59
CA ARG A 119 2.69 -23.51 5.84
C ARG A 119 1.71 -23.60 4.68
N SER A 120 1.91 -24.60 3.83
CA SER A 120 0.93 -25.03 2.85
C SER A 120 -0.30 -25.61 3.56
N ASP A 121 -1.29 -24.76 3.83
CA ASP A 121 -2.58 -25.23 4.33
C ASP A 121 -3.39 -25.80 3.16
N PHE A 122 -3.55 -27.12 3.14
CA PHE A 122 -4.48 -27.79 2.25
C PHE A 122 -5.91 -27.25 2.48
N GLY A 123 -6.35 -26.34 1.62
CA GLY A 123 -7.75 -26.00 1.35
C GLY A 123 -8.59 -25.31 2.43
N LEU A 124 -8.25 -25.38 3.70
CA LEU A 124 -9.09 -24.90 4.82
C LEU A 124 -8.58 -23.62 5.51
N GLY A 125 -7.44 -23.08 5.11
CA GLY A 125 -6.70 -22.07 5.84
C GLY A 125 -6.58 -20.66 5.22
N ARG A 126 -7.28 -20.34 4.12
CA ARG A 126 -7.08 -19.07 3.37
C ARG A 126 -7.08 -17.80 4.25
N LYS A 127 -7.94 -17.75 5.28
CA LYS A 127 -8.00 -16.59 6.21
C LYS A 127 -6.94 -16.65 7.31
N LYS A 128 -6.43 -17.84 7.64
CA LYS A 128 -5.45 -18.02 8.73
C LYS A 128 -4.04 -17.64 8.28
N GLY A 129 -3.67 -17.94 7.03
CA GLY A 129 -2.36 -17.60 6.47
C GLY A 129 -2.10 -16.10 6.46
N ALA A 130 -3.02 -15.29 5.91
CA ALA A 130 -2.88 -13.83 5.91
C ALA A 130 -2.76 -13.24 7.32
N ALA A 131 -3.61 -13.70 8.26
CA ALA A 131 -3.57 -13.21 9.65
C ALA A 131 -2.29 -13.64 10.39
N GLN A 132 -1.72 -14.79 10.05
CA GLN A 132 -0.45 -15.24 10.61
C GLN A 132 0.71 -14.42 10.07
N LEU A 133 0.72 -14.17 8.77
CA LEU A 133 1.73 -13.36 8.10
C LEU A 133 1.70 -11.91 8.63
N GLN A 134 0.52 -11.33 8.83
CA GLN A 134 0.37 -10.02 9.45
C GLN A 134 1.00 -10.00 10.85
N ARG A 135 0.74 -11.01 11.71
CA ARG A 135 1.35 -11.10 13.03
C ARG A 135 2.87 -11.27 12.99
N GLN A 136 3.40 -11.97 11.98
CA GLN A 136 4.85 -12.08 11.79
C GLN A 136 5.46 -10.74 11.40
N PHE A 137 4.80 -10.02 10.49
CA PHE A 137 5.22 -8.69 10.08
C PHE A 137 5.17 -7.69 11.26
N ASP A 138 4.07 -7.67 12.03
CA ASP A 138 3.93 -6.80 13.19
C ASP A 138 5.02 -7.06 14.24
N ARG A 139 5.35 -8.35 14.47
CA ARG A 139 6.44 -8.72 15.39
C ARG A 139 7.79 -8.26 14.86
N TRP A 140 8.05 -8.46 13.58
CA TRP A 140 9.29 -8.01 12.95
C TRP A 140 9.42 -6.48 13.04
N SER A 141 8.36 -5.73 12.72
CA SER A 141 8.34 -4.27 12.81
C SER A 141 8.56 -3.77 14.26
N GLN A 142 8.02 -4.47 15.26
CA GLN A 142 8.27 -4.16 16.68
C GLN A 142 9.71 -4.45 17.11
N GLN A 143 10.35 -5.47 16.52
CA GLN A 143 11.74 -5.82 16.79
C GLN A 143 12.74 -4.91 16.08
N HIS A 144 12.28 -4.22 15.03
CA HIS A 144 13.09 -3.35 14.18
C HIS A 144 12.47 -1.95 14.05
N PRO A 145 12.32 -1.22 15.19
CA PRO A 145 11.72 0.11 15.19
C PRO A 145 12.59 1.15 14.46
N GLU A 146 13.85 0.82 14.18
CA GLU A 146 14.78 1.64 13.40
C GLU A 146 14.45 1.68 11.90
N TYR A 147 13.68 0.72 11.39
CA TYR A 147 13.33 0.66 9.99
C TYR A 147 12.01 1.36 9.69
N GLU A 148 12.05 2.19 8.67
CA GLU A 148 10.88 2.74 8.01
C GLU A 148 10.39 1.78 6.93
N VAL A 149 9.09 1.49 6.90
CA VAL A 149 8.49 0.56 5.94
C VAL A 149 7.60 1.31 4.97
N ALA A 150 7.75 1.02 3.69
CA ALA A 150 6.93 1.57 2.62
C ALA A 150 6.44 0.47 1.66
N GLY A 151 5.42 0.77 0.88
CA GLY A 151 4.96 -0.06 -0.24
C GLY A 151 4.58 -1.49 0.13
N LYS A 152 4.08 -1.73 1.36
CA LYS A 152 3.67 -3.07 1.81
C LYS A 152 2.48 -3.59 1.01
N GLN A 153 2.58 -4.84 0.54
CA GLN A 153 1.51 -5.56 -0.12
C GLN A 153 1.48 -7.03 0.30
N ASP A 154 0.30 -7.51 0.69
CA ASP A 154 0.04 -8.92 0.96
C ASP A 154 -0.48 -9.59 -0.32
N CYS A 155 0.19 -10.66 -0.75
CA CYS A 155 -0.10 -11.38 -1.96
C CYS A 155 -0.50 -12.81 -1.64
N GLN A 156 -1.61 -13.26 -2.21
CA GLN A 156 -1.98 -14.67 -2.21
C GLN A 156 -1.47 -15.30 -3.50
N MET A 157 -0.72 -16.38 -3.35
CA MET A 157 -0.23 -17.20 -4.46
C MET A 157 -0.95 -18.53 -4.44
N SER A 158 -1.28 -19.08 -5.60
CA SER A 158 -2.02 -20.35 -5.70
C SER A 158 -1.38 -21.25 -6.75
N LEU A 159 -1.17 -22.51 -6.40
CA LEU A 159 -0.69 -23.53 -7.32
C LEU A 159 -1.59 -24.77 -7.19
N GLY A 160 -2.51 -24.94 -8.16
CA GLY A 160 -3.52 -26.00 -8.10
C GLY A 160 -4.40 -25.86 -6.86
N TRP A 161 -4.36 -26.85 -5.97
CA TRP A 161 -5.16 -26.91 -4.75
C TRP A 161 -4.47 -26.27 -3.53
N THR A 162 -3.21 -25.88 -3.67
CA THR A 162 -2.43 -25.25 -2.59
C THR A 162 -2.39 -23.76 -2.75
N SER A 163 -2.35 -23.04 -1.62
CA SER A 163 -2.14 -21.60 -1.61
C SER A 163 -1.16 -21.23 -0.51
N ALA A 164 -0.37 -20.20 -0.78
CA ALA A 164 0.52 -19.59 0.19
C ALA A 164 0.32 -18.07 0.19
N TRP A 165 0.79 -17.43 1.24
CA TRP A 165 0.79 -15.99 1.36
C TRP A 165 2.21 -15.46 1.45
N ALA A 166 2.43 -14.30 0.83
CA ALA A 166 3.66 -13.54 0.94
C ALA A 166 3.34 -12.08 1.23
N THR A 167 4.14 -11.44 2.07
CA THR A 167 4.14 -9.99 2.25
C THR A 167 5.41 -9.45 1.63
N PHE A 168 5.26 -8.59 0.63
CA PHE A 168 6.34 -7.81 0.04
C PHE A 168 6.31 -6.40 0.61
N PHE A 169 7.48 -5.82 0.86
CA PHE A 169 7.59 -4.47 1.41
C PHE A 169 8.99 -3.91 1.14
N PHE A 170 9.11 -2.61 1.24
CA PHE A 170 10.39 -1.92 1.25
C PHE A 170 10.68 -1.43 2.66
N TYR A 171 11.96 -1.43 3.07
CA TYR A 171 12.39 -0.92 4.37
C TYR A 171 13.75 -0.21 4.25
N ARG A 172 13.97 0.80 5.08
CA ARG A 172 15.21 1.58 5.14
C ARG A 172 15.57 2.03 6.56
#